data_3eeed0ac6fe9c6f4bd6ebd18d2d549e2
#
_entry.id   3eeed0ac6fe9c6f4bd6ebd18d2d549e2
#
_cell.length_a   1.000
_cell.length_b   1.000
_cell.length_c   1.000
_cell.angle_alpha   90.00
_cell.angle_beta   90.00
_cell.angle_gamma   90.00
#
_symmetry.space_group_name_H-M   'P 1'
#
loop_
_entity.id
_entity.type
_entity.pdbx_description
1 polymer ?
#
loop_
_entity_poly.entity_id
_entity_poly.type
_entity_poly.pdbx_seq_one_letter_code
_entity_poly.pdbx_strand_id
1 'polypeptide(L)'
;NSSAREVAKRVADLETFAEFGKTKKYALDLLELAPLSRTVELIQQAAKDIESDTDKLVYAFFWFAKVDSVDELAIECIENNAVQKAFEIWDQQISKDENEAKFSWRLNRAVISLFRSQAPQFDSTNFELALADLGYLTDEHFEEVKDFVFGNNSVNVNQPQVVKKIIDELIGFVSNLEEQPYGEHYLDLLNEFWTFNSDL
;
A
#
# COMPACT_ATOMS: atom_id res chain seq x y z
N ASN A 1 -5.76 -14.84 1.34
CA ASN A 1 -7.00 -14.81 2.14
C ASN A 1 -6.78 -15.42 3.52
N SER A 2 -6.49 -14.58 4.52
CA SER A 2 -6.37 -15.06 5.90
C SER A 2 -7.76 -15.01 6.55
N SER A 3 -8.25 -16.14 7.06
CA SER A 3 -9.46 -16.17 7.87
C SER A 3 -9.29 -15.34 9.15
N ALA A 4 -10.38 -14.86 9.76
CA ALA A 4 -10.33 -14.14 11.04
C ALA A 4 -9.55 -14.93 12.12
N ARG A 5 -9.65 -16.27 12.09
CA ARG A 5 -8.88 -17.17 12.97
C ARG A 5 -7.38 -17.11 12.72
N GLU A 6 -6.98 -17.03 11.45
CA GLU A 6 -5.55 -16.93 11.07
C GLU A 6 -4.97 -15.56 11.44
N VAL A 7 -5.73 -14.49 11.26
CA VAL A 7 -5.36 -13.13 11.72
C VAL A 7 -5.17 -13.12 13.23
N ALA A 8 -6.16 -13.61 14.00
CA ALA A 8 -6.08 -13.69 15.47
C ALA A 8 -4.90 -14.53 15.94
N LYS A 9 -4.63 -15.67 15.27
CA LYS A 9 -3.45 -16.50 15.57
C LYS A 9 -2.15 -15.75 15.29
N ARG A 10 -2.08 -15.02 14.15
CA ARG A 10 -0.89 -14.23 13.79
C ARG A 10 -0.63 -13.10 14.77
N VAL A 11 -1.68 -12.40 15.22
CA VAL A 11 -1.58 -11.35 16.25
C VAL A 11 -1.03 -11.93 17.55
N ALA A 12 -1.63 -13.02 18.06
CA ALA A 12 -1.18 -13.68 19.29
C ALA A 12 0.28 -14.18 19.19
N ASP A 13 0.68 -14.75 18.03
CA ASP A 13 2.06 -15.15 17.79
C ASP A 13 3.01 -13.95 17.85
N LEU A 14 2.65 -12.82 17.21
CA LEU A 14 3.46 -11.61 17.19
C LEU A 14 3.61 -10.99 18.59
N GLU A 15 2.51 -10.89 19.35
CA GLU A 15 2.52 -10.41 20.73
C GLU A 15 3.46 -11.26 21.60
N THR A 16 3.35 -12.59 21.51
CA THR A 16 4.24 -13.51 22.23
C THR A 16 5.72 -13.25 21.90
N PHE A 17 6.07 -13.07 20.60
CA PHE A 17 7.44 -12.75 20.26
C PHE A 17 7.90 -11.40 20.80
N ALA A 18 7.03 -10.37 20.74
CA ALA A 18 7.32 -9.03 21.24
C ALA A 18 7.55 -9.01 22.75
N GLU A 19 6.75 -9.74 23.54
CA GLU A 19 6.90 -9.90 24.98
C GLU A 19 8.28 -10.47 25.38
N PHE A 20 8.84 -11.35 24.54
CA PHE A 20 10.20 -11.88 24.73
C PHE A 20 11.30 -11.00 24.11
N GLY A 21 10.99 -9.79 23.66
CA GLY A 21 11.93 -8.88 23.01
C GLY A 21 12.46 -9.43 21.67
N LYS A 22 11.70 -10.31 21.03
CA LYS A 22 12.05 -10.92 19.72
C LYS A 22 11.13 -10.42 18.63
N THR A 23 11.67 -10.31 17.42
CA THR A 23 10.90 -9.94 16.23
C THR A 23 10.73 -11.16 15.34
N LYS A 24 9.46 -11.53 15.05
CA LYS A 24 9.14 -12.55 14.05
C LYS A 24 9.02 -11.88 12.68
N LYS A 25 9.77 -12.38 11.69
CA LYS A 25 9.72 -11.90 10.30
C LYS A 25 8.76 -12.74 9.47
N TYR A 26 8.01 -12.09 8.58
CA TYR A 26 7.17 -12.73 7.55
C TYR A 26 7.70 -12.39 6.15
N ALA A 27 7.22 -13.13 5.13
CA ALA A 27 7.73 -13.04 3.76
C ALA A 27 7.66 -11.65 3.12
N LEU A 28 6.67 -10.82 3.49
CA LEU A 28 6.53 -9.45 2.98
C LEU A 28 7.00 -8.38 3.99
N ASP A 29 7.75 -8.76 5.02
CA ASP A 29 8.43 -7.78 5.87
C ASP A 29 9.72 -7.32 5.17
N LEU A 30 9.59 -6.37 4.27
CA LEU A 30 10.67 -5.84 3.45
C LEU A 30 11.50 -4.85 4.29
N LEU A 31 12.47 -5.39 5.04
CA LEU A 31 13.32 -4.61 5.95
C LEU A 31 14.15 -3.55 5.24
N GLU A 32 14.37 -3.75 3.96
CA GLU A 32 15.10 -2.87 3.06
C GLU A 32 14.37 -1.55 2.82
N LEU A 33 13.04 -1.55 2.99
CA LEU A 33 12.20 -0.36 2.87
C LEU A 33 12.04 0.37 4.20
N ALA A 34 11.85 -0.35 5.30
CA ALA A 34 11.67 0.26 6.62
C ALA A 34 12.13 -0.69 7.73
N PRO A 35 12.72 -0.16 8.83
CA PRO A 35 13.07 -0.97 9.98
C PRO A 35 11.81 -1.57 10.62
N LEU A 36 11.86 -2.87 10.93
CA LEU A 36 10.76 -3.56 11.55
C LEU A 36 10.74 -3.31 13.06
N SER A 37 9.76 -2.55 13.53
CA SER A 37 9.48 -2.38 14.95
C SER A 37 8.15 -3.01 15.31
N ARG A 38 8.15 -3.98 16.24
CA ARG A 38 6.94 -4.69 16.69
C ARG A 38 6.93 -4.74 18.21
N THR A 39 6.36 -3.72 18.85
CA THR A 39 5.97 -3.79 20.27
C THR A 39 4.56 -4.35 20.38
N VAL A 40 4.18 -4.81 21.58
CA VAL A 40 2.82 -5.30 21.82
C VAL A 40 1.79 -4.24 21.48
N GLU A 41 2.04 -2.98 21.87
CA GLU A 41 1.15 -1.85 21.60
C GLU A 41 0.96 -1.60 20.10
N LEU A 42 2.05 -1.63 19.32
CA LEU A 42 1.99 -1.44 17.86
C LEU A 42 1.24 -2.59 17.18
N ILE A 43 1.43 -3.82 17.64
CA ILE A 43 0.71 -4.98 17.11
C ILE A 43 -0.79 -4.87 17.39
N GLN A 44 -1.17 -4.49 18.61
CA GLN A 44 -2.56 -4.30 19.00
C GLN A 44 -3.21 -3.13 18.25
N GLN A 45 -2.48 -2.03 18.07
CA GLN A 45 -2.96 -0.90 17.29
C GLN A 45 -3.20 -1.31 15.84
N ALA A 46 -2.21 -1.92 15.18
CA ALA A 46 -2.35 -2.41 13.80
C ALA A 46 -3.52 -3.40 13.64
N ALA A 47 -3.75 -4.26 14.64
CA ALA A 47 -4.90 -5.18 14.61
C ALA A 47 -6.24 -4.45 14.67
N LYS A 48 -6.34 -3.35 15.42
CA LYS A 48 -7.54 -2.49 15.47
C LYS A 48 -7.74 -1.72 14.17
N ASP A 49 -6.65 -1.20 13.61
CA ASP A 49 -6.66 -0.39 12.39
C ASP A 49 -7.17 -1.18 11.18
N ILE A 50 -7.06 -2.52 11.20
CA ILE A 50 -7.56 -3.43 10.16
C ILE A 50 -8.76 -4.27 10.63
N GLU A 51 -9.56 -3.81 11.59
CA GLU A 51 -10.66 -4.58 12.14
C GLU A 51 -11.81 -4.71 11.13
N SER A 52 -12.21 -3.62 10.49
CA SER A 52 -13.27 -3.63 9.48
C SER A 52 -12.78 -4.10 8.12
N ASP A 53 -13.70 -4.60 7.28
CA ASP A 53 -13.36 -4.98 5.91
C ASP A 53 -12.98 -3.76 5.05
N THR A 54 -13.59 -2.60 5.30
CA THR A 54 -13.19 -1.33 4.68
C THR A 54 -11.73 -1.00 5.00
N ASP A 55 -11.32 -1.10 6.27
CA ASP A 55 -9.95 -0.79 6.67
C ASP A 55 -8.96 -1.78 6.08
N LYS A 56 -9.27 -3.09 6.08
CA LYS A 56 -8.44 -4.10 5.41
C LYS A 56 -8.20 -3.78 3.95
N LEU A 57 -9.25 -3.33 3.25
CA LEU A 57 -9.13 -2.96 1.84
C LEU A 57 -8.29 -1.69 1.66
N VAL A 58 -8.50 -0.66 2.51
CA VAL A 58 -7.67 0.56 2.49
C VAL A 58 -6.19 0.23 2.67
N TYR A 59 -5.84 -0.55 3.69
CA TYR A 59 -4.44 -0.92 3.92
C TYR A 59 -3.85 -1.79 2.80
N ALA A 60 -4.67 -2.56 2.07
CA ALA A 60 -4.21 -3.31 0.92
C ALA A 60 -3.71 -2.41 -0.23
N PHE A 61 -4.24 -1.20 -0.38
CA PHE A 61 -3.75 -0.20 -1.35
C PHE A 61 -2.37 0.38 -0.99
N PHE A 62 -1.89 0.17 0.23
CA PHE A 62 -0.59 0.64 0.71
C PHE A 62 0.42 -0.50 0.93
N TRP A 63 0.13 -1.70 0.39
CA TRP A 63 1.02 -2.83 0.55
C TRP A 63 1.21 -3.64 -0.73
N PHE A 64 2.31 -4.36 -0.80
CA PHE A 64 2.65 -5.15 -1.98
C PHE A 64 1.72 -6.34 -2.18
N ALA A 65 1.30 -6.56 -3.42
CA ALA A 65 0.57 -7.74 -3.88
C ALA A 65 1.51 -8.68 -4.65
N LYS A 66 1.49 -9.95 -4.30
CA LYS A 66 2.24 -11.00 -5.01
C LYS A 66 1.25 -11.89 -5.74
N VAL A 67 1.02 -11.60 -7.02
CA VAL A 67 0.00 -12.25 -7.86
C VAL A 67 0.62 -13.15 -8.91
N ASP A 68 1.75 -12.75 -9.50
CA ASP A 68 2.39 -13.48 -10.58
C ASP A 68 3.93 -13.48 -10.48
N SER A 69 4.58 -14.08 -11.47
CA SER A 69 6.05 -14.19 -11.52
C SER A 69 6.77 -12.86 -11.72
N VAL A 70 6.10 -11.83 -12.26
CA VAL A 70 6.66 -10.47 -12.37
C VAL A 70 6.74 -9.85 -10.99
N ASP A 71 5.65 -9.97 -10.20
CA ASP A 71 5.63 -9.51 -8.81
C ASP A 71 6.67 -10.24 -7.97
N GLU A 72 6.79 -11.57 -8.14
CA GLU A 72 7.81 -12.36 -7.45
C GLU A 72 9.22 -11.86 -7.71
N LEU A 73 9.56 -11.65 -8.99
CA LEU A 73 10.88 -11.16 -9.40
C LEU A 73 11.17 -9.77 -8.86
N ALA A 74 10.19 -8.85 -8.91
CA ALA A 74 10.37 -7.48 -8.44
C ALA A 74 10.51 -7.43 -6.90
N ILE A 75 9.70 -8.20 -6.17
CA ILE A 75 9.80 -8.32 -4.70
C ILE A 75 11.15 -8.92 -4.30
N GLU A 76 11.65 -9.94 -5.02
CA GLU A 76 13.00 -10.48 -4.79
C GLU A 76 14.08 -9.41 -5.01
N CYS A 77 13.91 -8.51 -5.98
CA CYS A 77 14.82 -7.37 -6.13
C CYS A 77 14.81 -6.46 -4.91
N ILE A 78 13.65 -6.18 -4.28
CA ILE A 78 13.58 -5.40 -3.05
C ILE A 78 14.31 -6.11 -1.91
N GLU A 79 14.07 -7.41 -1.72
CA GLU A 79 14.74 -8.23 -0.70
C GLU A 79 16.28 -8.24 -0.86
N ASN A 80 16.77 -8.03 -2.08
CA ASN A 80 18.18 -7.89 -2.40
C ASN A 80 18.66 -6.43 -2.45
N ASN A 81 17.93 -5.49 -1.84
CA ASN A 81 18.23 -4.06 -1.78
C ASN A 81 18.37 -3.37 -3.16
N ALA A 82 17.70 -3.92 -4.18
CA ALA A 82 17.66 -3.40 -5.53
C ALA A 82 16.30 -2.75 -5.86
N VAL A 83 15.87 -1.80 -5.01
CA VAL A 83 14.57 -1.12 -5.06
C VAL A 83 14.30 -0.47 -6.41
N GLN A 84 15.30 0.19 -6.99
CA GLN A 84 15.20 0.82 -8.31
C GLN A 84 14.87 -0.22 -9.40
N LYS A 85 15.49 -1.40 -9.35
CA LYS A 85 15.24 -2.46 -10.33
C LYS A 85 13.84 -3.05 -10.19
N ALA A 86 13.33 -3.16 -8.97
CA ALA A 86 11.95 -3.59 -8.74
C ALA A 86 10.96 -2.60 -9.39
N PHE A 87 11.14 -1.30 -9.18
CA PHE A 87 10.38 -0.26 -9.84
C PHE A 87 10.42 -0.40 -11.37
N GLU A 88 11.60 -0.52 -11.96
CA GLU A 88 11.78 -0.65 -13.41
C GLU A 88 11.07 -1.89 -13.99
N ILE A 89 11.01 -2.99 -13.26
CA ILE A 89 10.32 -4.21 -13.68
C ILE A 89 8.82 -3.93 -13.86
N TRP A 90 8.15 -3.34 -12.85
CA TRP A 90 6.73 -3.02 -12.95
C TRP A 90 6.45 -1.92 -13.97
N ASP A 91 7.26 -0.86 -13.98
CA ASP A 91 7.13 0.26 -14.91
C ASP A 91 7.22 -0.20 -16.37
N GLN A 92 8.18 -1.07 -16.69
CA GLN A 92 8.31 -1.65 -18.03
C GLN A 92 7.12 -2.53 -18.43
N GLN A 93 6.53 -3.28 -17.50
CA GLN A 93 5.36 -4.12 -17.82
C GLN A 93 4.13 -3.26 -18.09
N ILE A 94 3.91 -2.23 -17.26
CA ILE A 94 2.79 -1.29 -17.45
C ILE A 94 2.96 -0.52 -18.75
N SER A 95 4.15 -0.01 -19.05
CA SER A 95 4.45 0.77 -20.26
C SER A 95 4.34 -0.01 -21.57
N LYS A 96 4.35 -1.35 -21.54
CA LYS A 96 4.14 -2.18 -22.74
C LYS A 96 2.71 -2.11 -23.24
N ASP A 97 1.75 -2.17 -22.33
CA ASP A 97 0.34 -2.02 -22.60
C ASP A 97 -0.36 -1.56 -21.32
N GLU A 98 -0.69 -0.28 -21.26
CA GLU A 98 -1.29 0.33 -20.07
C GLU A 98 -2.71 -0.22 -19.79
N ASN A 99 -3.43 -0.62 -20.82
CA ASN A 99 -4.80 -1.13 -20.71
C ASN A 99 -4.85 -2.60 -20.28
N GLU A 100 -3.81 -3.37 -20.57
CA GLU A 100 -3.69 -4.78 -20.18
C GLU A 100 -2.83 -4.96 -18.92
N ALA A 101 -2.38 -3.85 -18.30
CA ALA A 101 -1.56 -3.90 -17.10
C ALA A 101 -2.37 -4.46 -15.93
N LYS A 102 -1.82 -5.48 -15.27
CA LYS A 102 -2.46 -6.08 -14.09
C LYS A 102 -2.53 -5.09 -12.93
N PHE A 103 -3.61 -5.18 -12.14
CA PHE A 103 -3.78 -4.36 -10.94
C PHE A 103 -2.58 -4.46 -10.00
N SER A 104 -1.99 -5.66 -9.83
CA SER A 104 -0.85 -5.86 -8.92
C SER A 104 0.39 -5.10 -9.34
N TRP A 105 0.66 -4.96 -10.64
CA TRP A 105 1.81 -4.19 -11.13
C TRP A 105 1.67 -2.71 -10.81
N ARG A 106 0.47 -2.14 -11.04
CA ARG A 106 0.17 -0.75 -10.69
C ARG A 106 0.19 -0.53 -9.18
N LEU A 107 -0.43 -1.44 -8.41
CA LEU A 107 -0.42 -1.38 -6.95
C LEU A 107 1.01 -1.39 -6.40
N ASN A 108 1.83 -2.32 -6.86
CA ASN A 108 3.21 -2.45 -6.41
C ASN A 108 4.05 -1.24 -6.83
N ARG A 109 3.83 -0.68 -8.05
CA ARG A 109 4.49 0.55 -8.50
C ARG A 109 4.04 1.75 -7.67
N ALA A 110 2.74 1.88 -7.33
CA ALA A 110 2.25 2.93 -6.45
C ALA A 110 2.92 2.87 -5.06
N VAL A 111 2.94 1.69 -4.43
CA VAL A 111 3.53 1.50 -3.11
C VAL A 111 5.03 1.85 -3.11
N ILE A 112 5.80 1.37 -4.09
CA ILE A 112 7.24 1.66 -4.15
C ILE A 112 7.50 3.13 -4.49
N SER A 113 6.62 3.77 -5.27
CA SER A 113 6.71 5.20 -5.58
C SER A 113 6.41 6.07 -4.36
N LEU A 114 5.43 5.72 -3.53
CA LEU A 114 5.19 6.36 -2.23
C LEU A 114 6.42 6.22 -1.33
N PHE A 115 7.01 5.05 -1.25
CA PHE A 115 8.23 4.85 -0.48
C PHE A 115 9.38 5.72 -0.99
N ARG A 116 9.59 5.77 -2.31
CA ARG A 116 10.65 6.57 -2.93
C ARG A 116 10.42 8.07 -2.80
N SER A 117 9.16 8.50 -2.76
CA SER A 117 8.84 9.92 -2.56
C SER A 117 9.29 10.45 -1.19
N GLN A 118 9.50 9.57 -0.21
CA GLN A 118 9.99 9.91 1.15
C GLN A 118 11.53 9.98 1.26
N ALA A 119 12.29 9.79 0.18
CA ALA A 119 13.76 9.88 0.21
C ALA A 119 14.22 11.20 0.84
N PRO A 120 15.52 11.41 1.20
CA PRO A 120 15.95 12.53 2.07
C PRO A 120 15.46 13.92 1.65
N GLN A 121 15.03 14.06 0.39
CA GLN A 121 14.27 15.18 -0.12
C GLN A 121 13.04 14.61 -0.80
N PHE A 122 11.86 15.18 -0.51
CA PHE A 122 10.61 14.74 -1.10
C PHE A 122 10.67 14.81 -2.63
N ASP A 123 10.30 13.70 -3.28
CA ASP A 123 10.25 13.57 -4.73
C ASP A 123 8.79 13.61 -5.21
N SER A 124 8.38 14.78 -5.74
CA SER A 124 7.03 14.99 -6.27
C SER A 124 6.69 14.04 -7.41
N THR A 125 7.64 13.75 -8.30
CA THR A 125 7.41 12.90 -9.46
C THR A 125 7.03 11.48 -9.05
N ASN A 126 7.70 10.93 -8.04
CA ASN A 126 7.30 9.62 -7.49
C ASN A 126 5.95 9.69 -6.77
N PHE A 127 5.64 10.79 -6.10
CA PHE A 127 4.33 10.96 -5.44
C PHE A 127 3.20 11.08 -6.46
N GLU A 128 3.34 11.91 -7.49
CA GLU A 128 2.39 12.06 -8.59
C GLU A 128 2.13 10.72 -9.30
N LEU A 129 3.18 9.95 -9.56
CA LEU A 129 3.06 8.62 -10.16
C LEU A 129 2.26 7.67 -9.26
N ALA A 130 2.51 7.71 -7.95
CA ALA A 130 1.75 6.91 -7.00
C ALA A 130 0.27 7.30 -6.97
N LEU A 131 -0.06 8.60 -7.00
CA LEU A 131 -1.43 9.08 -7.08
C LEU A 131 -2.12 8.64 -8.37
N ALA A 132 -1.43 8.72 -9.51
CA ALA A 132 -1.97 8.28 -10.80
C ALA A 132 -2.31 6.78 -10.78
N ASP A 133 -1.41 5.94 -10.25
CA ASP A 133 -1.67 4.50 -10.14
C ASP A 133 -2.79 4.18 -9.14
N LEU A 134 -2.82 4.84 -7.97
CA LEU A 134 -3.90 4.66 -6.98
C LEU A 134 -5.25 5.11 -7.53
N GLY A 135 -5.29 6.24 -8.28
CA GLY A 135 -6.48 6.71 -8.96
C GLY A 135 -7.00 5.69 -9.96
N TYR A 136 -6.14 5.18 -10.81
CA TYR A 136 -6.50 4.15 -11.79
C TYR A 136 -7.00 2.85 -11.12
N LEU A 137 -6.38 2.43 -10.02
CA LEU A 137 -6.79 1.26 -9.27
C LEU A 137 -8.15 1.44 -8.59
N THR A 138 -8.43 2.63 -8.07
CA THR A 138 -9.72 2.91 -7.41
C THR A 138 -10.86 3.09 -8.40
N ASP A 139 -10.58 3.48 -9.64
CA ASP A 139 -11.56 3.66 -10.71
C ASP A 139 -11.78 2.36 -11.50
N GLU A 140 -10.74 1.82 -12.12
CA GLU A 140 -10.86 0.74 -13.11
C GLU A 140 -10.67 -0.67 -12.51
N HIS A 141 -9.91 -0.82 -11.40
CA HIS A 141 -9.53 -2.11 -10.84
C HIS A 141 -9.97 -2.34 -9.38
N PHE A 142 -10.91 -1.53 -8.89
CA PHE A 142 -11.36 -1.62 -7.50
C PHE A 142 -11.86 -3.03 -7.13
N GLU A 143 -12.67 -3.63 -7.98
CA GLU A 143 -13.21 -4.97 -7.74
C GLU A 143 -12.11 -6.05 -7.76
N GLU A 144 -11.10 -5.92 -8.63
CA GLU A 144 -9.98 -6.87 -8.68
C GLU A 144 -9.14 -6.82 -7.39
N VAL A 145 -8.86 -5.61 -6.88
CA VAL A 145 -8.16 -5.43 -5.58
C VAL A 145 -9.01 -6.01 -4.46
N LYS A 146 -10.31 -5.75 -4.44
CA LYS A 146 -11.25 -6.30 -3.46
C LYS A 146 -11.27 -7.82 -3.50
N ASP A 147 -11.36 -8.42 -4.68
CA ASP A 147 -11.35 -9.86 -4.86
C ASP A 147 -10.00 -10.48 -4.44
N PHE A 148 -8.90 -9.79 -4.69
CA PHE A 148 -7.58 -10.21 -4.19
C PHE A 148 -7.54 -10.26 -2.66
N VAL A 149 -8.13 -9.26 -1.98
CA VAL A 149 -8.12 -9.17 -0.51
C VAL A 149 -9.07 -10.17 0.13
N PHE A 150 -10.27 -10.32 -0.40
CA PHE A 150 -11.35 -11.10 0.23
C PHE A 150 -11.65 -12.43 -0.46
N GLY A 151 -11.10 -12.67 -1.64
CA GLY A 151 -11.45 -13.81 -2.48
C GLY A 151 -12.92 -13.75 -2.92
N ASN A 152 -13.53 -14.92 -3.08
CA ASN A 152 -14.95 -15.02 -3.47
C ASN A 152 -15.93 -14.75 -2.32
N ASN A 153 -15.48 -14.19 -1.21
CA ASN A 153 -16.39 -13.81 -0.12
C ASN A 153 -17.14 -12.53 -0.53
N SER A 154 -18.47 -12.57 -0.47
CA SER A 154 -19.29 -11.38 -0.68
C SER A 154 -19.10 -10.42 0.50
N VAL A 155 -18.26 -9.42 0.33
CA VAL A 155 -18.03 -8.36 1.32
C VAL A 155 -18.70 -7.10 0.80
N ASN A 156 -19.52 -6.48 1.65
CA ASN A 156 -20.17 -5.22 1.32
C ASN A 156 -19.25 -4.06 1.72
N VAL A 157 -18.36 -3.65 0.81
CA VAL A 157 -17.48 -2.50 1.00
C VAL A 157 -17.91 -1.40 0.05
N ASN A 158 -18.07 -0.19 0.59
CA ASN A 158 -18.46 1.00 -0.18
C ASN A 158 -17.22 1.65 -0.79
N GLN A 159 -17.09 1.64 -2.13
CA GLN A 159 -15.95 2.20 -2.84
C GLN A 159 -15.69 3.68 -2.50
N PRO A 160 -16.67 4.61 -2.53
CA PRO A 160 -16.44 6.00 -2.10
C PRO A 160 -15.87 6.13 -0.69
N GLN A 161 -16.28 5.27 0.24
CA GLN A 161 -15.76 5.28 1.60
C GLN A 161 -14.29 4.81 1.66
N VAL A 162 -13.93 3.81 0.84
CA VAL A 162 -12.53 3.35 0.73
C VAL A 162 -11.66 4.44 0.12
N VAL A 163 -12.10 5.06 -0.98
CA VAL A 163 -11.37 6.16 -1.64
C VAL A 163 -11.15 7.31 -0.66
N LYS A 164 -12.19 7.72 0.08
CA LYS A 164 -12.04 8.75 1.10
C LYS A 164 -10.96 8.40 2.13
N LYS A 165 -10.96 7.17 2.65
CA LYS A 165 -9.95 6.74 3.62
C LYS A 165 -8.54 6.67 3.03
N ILE A 166 -8.39 6.25 1.76
CA ILE A 166 -7.10 6.30 1.05
C ILE A 166 -6.59 7.74 1.02
N ILE A 167 -7.46 8.71 0.73
CA ILE A 167 -7.09 10.13 0.72
C ILE A 167 -6.73 10.63 2.12
N ASP A 168 -7.47 10.24 3.16
CA ASP A 168 -7.16 10.59 4.55
C ASP A 168 -5.77 10.07 4.96
N GLU A 169 -5.39 8.85 4.54
CA GLU A 169 -4.03 8.30 4.75
C GLU A 169 -2.96 9.09 3.97
N LEU A 170 -3.22 9.45 2.72
CA LEU A 170 -2.31 10.26 1.90
C LEU A 170 -2.15 11.68 2.46
N ILE A 171 -3.22 12.29 2.98
CA ILE A 171 -3.15 13.57 3.70
C ILE A 171 -2.28 13.44 4.95
N GLY A 172 -2.46 12.38 5.75
CA GLY A 172 -1.61 12.10 6.90
C GLY A 172 -0.14 11.95 6.50
N PHE A 173 0.12 11.30 5.37
CA PHE A 173 1.45 11.18 4.80
C PHE A 173 2.08 12.53 4.44
N VAL A 174 1.33 13.41 3.76
CA VAL A 174 1.79 14.74 3.34
C VAL A 174 1.90 15.69 4.54
N SER A 175 0.98 15.64 5.50
CA SER A 175 1.00 16.48 6.70
C SER A 175 2.28 16.30 7.52
N ASN A 176 2.88 15.12 7.50
CA ASN A 176 4.19 14.90 8.11
C ASN A 176 5.36 15.61 7.38
N LEU A 177 5.08 16.18 6.20
CA LEU A 177 6.03 16.95 5.38
C LEU A 177 5.84 18.47 5.51
N GLU A 178 4.86 18.95 6.31
CA GLU A 178 4.49 20.37 6.43
C GLU A 178 5.62 21.30 6.88
N GLU A 179 6.68 20.79 7.48
CA GLU A 179 7.89 21.56 7.76
C GLU A 179 8.75 21.82 6.51
N GLN A 180 8.34 21.34 5.34
CA GLN A 180 9.05 21.51 4.07
C GLN A 180 8.31 22.49 3.14
N PRO A 181 9.03 23.31 2.33
CA PRO A 181 8.47 24.39 1.53
C PRO A 181 7.51 23.96 0.39
N TYR A 182 7.14 22.70 0.34
CA TYR A 182 6.35 22.09 -0.73
C TYR A 182 4.96 21.60 -0.30
N GLY A 183 4.60 21.74 0.99
CA GLY A 183 3.36 21.17 1.55
C GLY A 183 2.08 21.61 0.84
N GLU A 184 1.97 22.91 0.48
CA GLU A 184 0.80 23.43 -0.21
C GLU A 184 0.57 22.80 -1.59
N HIS A 185 1.64 22.56 -2.35
CA HIS A 185 1.54 21.94 -3.68
C HIS A 185 0.99 20.49 -3.61
N TYR A 186 1.32 19.74 -2.57
CA TYR A 186 0.82 18.37 -2.41
C TYR A 186 -0.64 18.32 -1.97
N LEU A 187 -1.08 19.29 -1.18
CA LEU A 187 -2.50 19.42 -0.85
C LEU A 187 -3.32 19.73 -2.12
N ASP A 188 -2.77 20.51 -3.04
CA ASP A 188 -3.42 20.79 -4.33
C ASP A 188 -3.51 19.51 -5.18
N LEU A 189 -2.44 18.72 -5.27
CA LEU A 189 -2.46 17.41 -5.96
C LEU A 189 -3.46 16.43 -5.36
N LEU A 190 -3.56 16.39 -4.02
CA LEU A 190 -4.56 15.56 -3.34
C LEU A 190 -5.98 16.05 -3.58
N ASN A 191 -6.19 17.35 -3.66
CA ASN A 191 -7.48 17.93 -4.02
C ASN A 191 -7.87 17.61 -5.48
N GLU A 192 -6.93 17.63 -6.41
CA GLU A 192 -7.15 17.18 -7.79
C GLU A 192 -7.52 15.69 -7.82
N PHE A 193 -6.78 14.83 -7.11
CA PHE A 193 -7.08 13.43 -6.96
C PHE A 193 -8.48 13.20 -6.36
N TRP A 194 -8.85 13.97 -5.32
CA TRP A 194 -10.17 13.92 -4.70
C TRP A 194 -11.27 14.32 -5.71
N THR A 195 -11.08 15.40 -6.44
CA THR A 195 -12.09 15.91 -7.39
C THR A 195 -12.32 14.90 -8.50
N PHE A 196 -11.27 14.27 -9.01
CA PHE A 196 -11.36 13.22 -10.01
C PHE A 196 -12.17 11.99 -9.53
N ASN A 197 -12.01 11.60 -8.26
CA ASN A 197 -12.69 10.45 -7.66
C ASN A 197 -14.03 10.77 -6.98
N SER A 198 -14.42 12.04 -6.83
CA SER A 198 -15.66 12.45 -6.13
C SER A 198 -16.90 12.39 -7.02
N ASP A 199 -16.74 12.22 -8.32
CA ASP A 199 -17.83 12.08 -9.29
C ASP A 199 -18.31 10.63 -9.44
N LEU A 200 -17.72 9.67 -8.66
CA LEU A 200 -18.14 8.28 -8.51
C LEU A 200 -19.14 8.13 -7.35
#